data_5fe01e3a81bb1fa4b4a6522ef58e655b
#
_entry.id   5fe01e3a81bb1fa4b4a6522ef58e655b
#
_cell.length_a   1.000
_cell.length_b   1.000
_cell.length_c   1.000
_cell.angle_alpha   90.00
_cell.angle_beta   90.00
_cell.angle_gamma   90.00
#
_symmetry.space_group_name_H-M   'P 1'
#
loop_
_entity.id
_entity.type
_entity.pdbx_description
1 polymer ?
#
loop_
_entity_poly.entity_id
_entity_poly.type
_entity_poly.pdbx_seq_one_letter_code
_entity_poly.pdbx_strand_id
1 'polypeptide(L)'
;MAEKGLSKKTYWIYGIGVSYFILDQIYNQWLSYYYLPPANEQTLKPLLTPTLLILAFIFGRIIDAVTDPLVGYLSDNSKSKYGRRSFFMLLGGLPLALTMILFFFPLRSSIMATFLWVALINGLFFTAYTLVGGPYNALIPDLAKTKEDRLNLSTVQSVFRLIFTAVAMILPGYFIARIGNGNTEKGIRATVVIFTILGVLGVYLCAFMLNEKELTKNREEHKHIKFKDSVKHIFEKEIVIYFIAFFLFFSGFNILRGIVNYYVVSIMELSVKSNTTISALLFGAAALAFPFTNKLAKKYTYKKVLIGDIILLIIGTVGLLFVTKENRILAYPLFILCGLGLSGSAFIFPLTIISDLAVSLGERKNISVEGIMFGIQGMFLKLAFLTQQIVQTTLLVRGSKTLGNGFKQATKMGVYSTLIAAIVLFSLSLVFYSMKKEEK
;
A
#
# COMPACT_ATOMS: atom_id res chain seq x y z
N MET A 1 -37.56 2.52 -19.12
CA MET A 1 -37.07 3.76 -18.52
C MET A 1 -35.55 3.60 -18.39
N ALA A 2 -34.74 4.46 -19.01
CA ALA A 2 -33.29 4.40 -18.84
C ALA A 2 -32.96 4.57 -17.35
N GLU A 3 -32.27 3.60 -16.75
CA GLU A 3 -31.84 3.71 -15.37
C GLU A 3 -30.92 4.93 -15.22
N LYS A 4 -31.36 5.85 -14.38
CA LYS A 4 -30.59 7.06 -14.10
C LYS A 4 -29.28 6.68 -13.43
N GLY A 5 -28.15 6.92 -14.10
CA GLY A 5 -26.82 6.67 -13.55
C GLY A 5 -26.58 7.39 -12.22
N LEU A 6 -25.53 7.03 -11.52
CA LEU A 6 -25.16 7.64 -10.24
C LEU A 6 -24.88 9.15 -10.37
N SER A 7 -25.24 9.91 -9.35
CA SER A 7 -24.99 11.37 -9.34
C SER A 7 -23.50 11.67 -9.21
N LYS A 8 -23.03 12.80 -9.76
CA LYS A 8 -21.65 13.29 -9.56
C LYS A 8 -21.30 13.39 -8.07
N LYS A 9 -22.24 13.81 -7.23
CA LYS A 9 -22.08 13.90 -5.77
C LYS A 9 -21.77 12.52 -5.18
N THR A 10 -22.44 11.46 -5.61
CA THR A 10 -22.20 10.08 -5.16
C THR A 10 -20.78 9.63 -5.47
N TYR A 11 -20.26 9.90 -6.66
CA TYR A 11 -18.88 9.59 -7.04
C TYR A 11 -17.85 10.26 -6.12
N TRP A 12 -18.03 11.56 -5.83
CA TRP A 12 -17.12 12.31 -4.96
C TRP A 12 -17.15 11.81 -3.51
N ILE A 13 -18.36 11.58 -2.97
CA ILE A 13 -18.55 11.05 -1.62
C ILE A 13 -17.90 9.66 -1.51
N TYR A 14 -18.11 8.79 -2.51
CA TYR A 14 -17.47 7.48 -2.55
C TYR A 14 -15.94 7.63 -2.62
N GLY A 15 -15.42 8.48 -3.50
CA GLY A 15 -13.97 8.69 -3.64
C GLY A 15 -13.27 9.11 -2.34
N ILE A 16 -13.89 10.01 -1.55
CA ILE A 16 -13.36 10.44 -0.26
C ILE A 16 -13.21 9.26 0.72
N GLY A 17 -14.07 8.26 0.63
CA GLY A 17 -14.05 7.09 1.51
C GLY A 17 -12.75 6.28 1.48
N VAL A 18 -11.95 6.36 0.40
CA VAL A 18 -10.64 5.67 0.33
C VAL A 18 -9.56 6.33 1.19
N SER A 19 -9.87 7.42 1.89
CA SER A 19 -8.93 8.16 2.76
C SER A 19 -8.27 7.29 3.85
N TYR A 20 -8.89 6.19 4.30
CA TYR A 20 -8.27 5.24 5.23
C TYR A 20 -6.92 4.71 4.71
N PHE A 21 -6.69 4.78 3.41
CA PHE A 21 -5.44 4.39 2.79
C PHE A 21 -4.25 5.25 3.24
N ILE A 22 -4.48 6.47 3.73
CA ILE A 22 -3.48 7.31 4.39
C ILE A 22 -2.82 6.55 5.54
N LEU A 23 -3.61 5.83 6.35
CA LEU A 23 -3.13 5.12 7.53
C LEU A 23 -2.20 3.97 7.16
N ASP A 24 -2.56 3.22 6.10
CA ASP A 24 -1.70 2.16 5.56
C ASP A 24 -0.34 2.71 5.08
N GLN A 25 -0.35 3.87 4.41
CA GLN A 25 0.90 4.50 3.96
C GLN A 25 1.77 4.96 5.14
N ILE A 26 1.19 5.60 6.15
CA ILE A 26 1.90 6.02 7.36
C ILE A 26 2.45 4.80 8.12
N TYR A 27 1.65 3.76 8.28
CA TYR A 27 2.05 2.49 8.89
C TYR A 27 3.30 1.92 8.20
N ASN A 28 3.24 1.75 6.88
CA ASN A 28 4.34 1.13 6.12
C ASN A 28 5.61 1.99 6.07
N GLN A 29 5.50 3.31 6.13
CA GLN A 29 6.63 4.22 6.02
C GLN A 29 7.28 4.52 7.37
N TRP A 30 6.48 4.69 8.43
CA TRP A 30 6.97 5.25 9.69
C TRP A 30 7.03 4.27 10.84
N LEU A 31 6.29 3.14 10.81
CA LEU A 31 6.29 2.22 11.96
C LEU A 31 7.66 1.58 12.17
N SER A 32 8.25 1.00 11.13
CA SER A 32 9.60 0.44 11.24
C SER A 32 10.64 1.49 11.64
N TYR A 33 10.55 2.70 11.11
CA TYR A 33 11.42 3.82 11.46
C TYR A 33 11.31 4.20 12.94
N TYR A 34 10.10 4.20 13.49
CA TYR A 34 9.84 4.52 14.89
C TYR A 34 10.41 3.47 15.86
N TYR A 35 10.27 2.18 15.53
CA TYR A 35 10.74 1.09 16.40
C TYR A 35 12.19 0.68 16.18
N LEU A 36 12.73 0.94 14.99
CA LEU A 36 14.09 0.59 14.58
C LEU A 36 14.74 1.79 13.87
N PRO A 37 15.02 2.90 14.60
CA PRO A 37 15.56 4.10 14.02
C PRO A 37 16.99 3.91 13.50
N PRO A 38 17.44 4.77 12.56
CA PRO A 38 18.83 4.79 12.11
C PRO A 38 19.79 5.21 13.22
N ALA A 39 21.04 4.75 13.14
CA ALA A 39 22.06 4.97 14.16
C ALA A 39 22.43 6.46 14.38
N ASN A 40 22.21 7.29 13.38
CA ASN A 40 22.45 8.74 13.45
C ASN A 40 21.19 9.56 13.85
N GLU A 41 20.09 8.88 14.18
CA GLU A 41 18.91 9.54 14.77
C GLU A 41 19.15 9.77 16.27
N GLN A 42 18.99 11.03 16.72
CA GLN A 42 19.38 11.42 18.09
C GLN A 42 18.22 11.33 19.10
N THR A 43 16.99 11.45 18.64
CA THR A 43 15.80 11.59 19.50
C THR A 43 14.96 10.33 19.60
N LEU A 44 15.16 9.38 18.70
CA LEU A 44 14.53 8.06 18.71
C LEU A 44 15.53 7.00 19.16
N LYS A 45 15.09 6.14 20.07
CA LYS A 45 15.88 4.97 20.50
C LYS A 45 15.16 3.70 20.00
N PRO A 46 15.93 2.62 19.71
CA PRO A 46 15.31 1.32 19.38
C PRO A 46 14.39 0.87 20.51
N LEU A 47 13.19 0.43 20.17
CA LEU A 47 12.16 0.00 21.12
C LEU A 47 11.96 -1.52 21.13
N LEU A 48 12.27 -2.16 19.99
CA LEU A 48 12.19 -3.62 19.83
C LEU A 48 13.44 -4.16 19.15
N THR A 49 13.74 -5.44 19.38
CA THR A 49 14.72 -6.14 18.56
C THR A 49 14.12 -6.40 17.17
N PRO A 50 14.94 -6.50 16.09
CA PRO A 50 14.44 -6.80 14.75
C PRO A 50 13.54 -8.04 14.70
N THR A 51 13.94 -9.11 15.41
CA THR A 51 13.18 -10.36 15.46
C THR A 51 11.79 -10.17 16.08
N LEU A 52 11.68 -9.48 17.20
CA LEU A 52 10.39 -9.23 17.85
C LEU A 52 9.49 -8.33 16.98
N LEU A 53 10.07 -7.34 16.29
CA LEU A 53 9.32 -6.50 15.38
C LEU A 53 8.77 -7.30 14.19
N ILE A 54 9.56 -8.20 13.59
CA ILE A 54 9.13 -9.10 12.53
C ILE A 54 8.01 -10.02 13.02
N LEU A 55 8.14 -10.61 14.21
CA LEU A 55 7.09 -11.47 14.78
C LEU A 55 5.77 -10.71 14.99
N ALA A 56 5.85 -9.44 15.44
CA ALA A 56 4.65 -8.60 15.56
C ALA A 56 3.99 -8.33 14.19
N PHE A 57 4.78 -8.11 13.14
CA PHE A 57 4.26 -7.95 11.77
C PHE A 57 3.59 -9.23 11.26
N ILE A 58 4.23 -10.37 11.43
CA ILE A 58 3.67 -11.67 11.02
C ILE A 58 2.36 -11.93 11.74
N PHE A 59 2.30 -11.68 13.06
CA PHE A 59 1.07 -11.85 13.84
C PHE A 59 -0.08 -11.00 13.28
N GLY A 60 0.17 -9.73 12.99
CA GLY A 60 -0.85 -8.86 12.39
C GLY A 60 -1.35 -9.37 11.05
N ARG A 61 -0.45 -9.89 10.19
CA ARG A 61 -0.84 -10.44 8.88
C ARG A 61 -1.62 -11.75 8.97
N ILE A 62 -1.36 -12.58 9.98
CA ILE A 62 -2.18 -13.78 10.25
C ILE A 62 -3.61 -13.35 10.61
N ILE A 63 -3.75 -12.36 11.51
CA ILE A 63 -5.07 -11.82 11.89
C ILE A 63 -5.78 -11.22 10.66
N ASP A 64 -5.08 -10.44 9.83
CA ASP A 64 -5.61 -9.87 8.59
C ASP A 64 -6.19 -10.96 7.65
N ALA A 65 -5.44 -12.04 7.45
CA ALA A 65 -5.86 -13.15 6.60
C ALA A 65 -7.13 -13.88 7.12
N VAL A 66 -7.30 -13.94 8.45
CA VAL A 66 -8.49 -14.55 9.08
C VAL A 66 -9.68 -13.59 9.08
N THR A 67 -9.44 -12.32 9.31
CA THR A 67 -10.52 -11.31 9.41
C THR A 67 -11.13 -10.93 8.08
N ASP A 68 -10.38 -11.00 6.97
CA ASP A 68 -10.89 -10.66 5.63
C ASP A 68 -12.15 -11.45 5.24
N PRO A 69 -12.12 -12.80 5.22
CA PRO A 69 -13.32 -13.58 4.86
C PRO A 69 -14.43 -13.44 5.90
N LEU A 70 -14.08 -13.30 7.18
CA LEU A 70 -15.05 -13.14 8.26
C LEU A 70 -15.82 -11.82 8.11
N VAL A 71 -15.15 -10.71 7.94
CA VAL A 71 -15.77 -9.39 7.74
C VAL A 71 -16.54 -9.35 6.42
N GLY A 72 -16.03 -9.97 5.36
CA GLY A 72 -16.75 -10.13 4.11
C GLY A 72 -18.11 -10.78 4.33
N TYR A 73 -18.13 -11.95 4.98
CA TYR A 73 -19.36 -12.68 5.30
C TYR A 73 -20.31 -11.88 6.20
N LEU A 74 -19.79 -11.29 7.29
CA LEU A 74 -20.62 -10.52 8.21
C LEU A 74 -21.22 -9.28 7.53
N SER A 75 -20.47 -8.59 6.70
CA SER A 75 -20.96 -7.40 6.00
C SER A 75 -21.96 -7.74 4.90
N ASP A 76 -21.83 -8.89 4.23
CA ASP A 76 -22.80 -9.37 3.24
C ASP A 76 -24.17 -9.65 3.87
N ASN A 77 -24.20 -10.18 5.09
CA ASN A 77 -25.42 -10.58 5.80
C ASN A 77 -25.98 -9.50 6.73
N SER A 78 -25.39 -8.32 6.80
CA SER A 78 -25.84 -7.26 7.70
C SER A 78 -27.16 -6.63 7.25
N LYS A 79 -28.06 -6.40 8.22
CA LYS A 79 -29.36 -5.72 8.04
C LYS A 79 -29.41 -4.35 8.72
N SER A 80 -28.26 -3.68 8.83
CA SER A 80 -28.15 -2.39 9.52
C SER A 80 -29.02 -1.29 8.89
N LYS A 81 -29.53 -0.39 9.75
CA LYS A 81 -30.27 0.80 9.34
C LYS A 81 -29.41 1.83 8.57
N TYR A 82 -28.10 1.80 8.74
CA TYR A 82 -27.15 2.69 8.08
C TYR A 82 -26.68 2.19 6.70
N GLY A 83 -27.16 1.03 6.26
CA GLY A 83 -26.63 0.29 5.13
C GLY A 83 -25.77 -0.88 5.60
N ARG A 84 -25.68 -1.93 4.81
CA ARG A 84 -24.96 -3.14 5.24
C ARG A 84 -23.44 -2.94 5.22
N ARG A 85 -22.89 -2.16 4.28
CA ARG A 85 -21.46 -1.86 4.15
C ARG A 85 -21.07 -0.67 5.01
N SER A 86 -21.82 0.42 4.93
CA SER A 86 -21.59 1.65 5.69
C SER A 86 -21.54 1.41 7.20
N PHE A 87 -22.35 0.49 7.71
CA PHE A 87 -22.32 0.11 9.13
C PHE A 87 -20.95 -0.40 9.59
N PHE A 88 -20.31 -1.26 8.78
CA PHE A 88 -18.99 -1.80 9.13
C PHE A 88 -17.90 -0.72 9.00
N MET A 89 -18.02 0.19 8.03
CA MET A 89 -17.12 1.35 7.92
C MET A 89 -17.21 2.24 9.16
N LEU A 90 -18.42 2.50 9.65
CA LEU A 90 -18.65 3.28 10.89
C LEU A 90 -18.09 2.56 12.12
N LEU A 91 -18.32 1.24 12.23
CA LEU A 91 -17.83 0.42 13.33
C LEU A 91 -16.29 0.35 13.34
N GLY A 92 -15.66 0.21 12.17
CA GLY A 92 -14.22 0.07 12.02
C GLY A 92 -13.44 1.38 12.12
N GLY A 93 -14.07 2.52 11.80
CA GLY A 93 -13.36 3.80 11.69
C GLY A 93 -12.69 4.26 12.98
N LEU A 94 -13.39 4.24 14.12
CA LEU A 94 -12.83 4.64 15.43
C LEU A 94 -11.74 3.66 15.92
N PRO A 95 -11.95 2.32 15.92
CA PRO A 95 -10.88 1.38 16.22
C PRO A 95 -9.65 1.54 15.33
N LEU A 96 -9.84 1.81 14.04
CA LEU A 96 -8.75 2.07 13.10
C LEU A 96 -7.94 3.31 13.48
N ALA A 97 -8.62 4.40 13.88
CA ALA A 97 -7.97 5.61 14.37
C ALA A 97 -7.18 5.34 15.66
N LEU A 98 -7.82 4.71 16.64
CA LEU A 98 -7.22 4.43 17.93
C LEU A 98 -5.99 3.53 17.79
N THR A 99 -6.07 2.45 17.06
CA THR A 99 -4.96 1.53 16.86
C THR A 99 -3.80 2.17 16.12
N MET A 100 -4.08 3.01 15.10
CA MET A 100 -3.04 3.75 14.39
C MET A 100 -2.28 4.71 15.33
N ILE A 101 -2.96 5.40 16.21
CA ILE A 101 -2.33 6.28 17.20
C ILE A 101 -1.54 5.45 18.22
N LEU A 102 -2.13 4.39 18.77
CA LEU A 102 -1.53 3.54 19.81
C LEU A 102 -0.24 2.86 19.37
N PHE A 103 0.00 2.62 18.08
CA PHE A 103 1.28 2.17 17.58
C PHE A 103 2.46 3.08 17.99
N PHE A 104 2.23 4.37 18.03
CA PHE A 104 3.27 5.36 18.33
C PHE A 104 3.28 5.80 19.80
N PHE A 105 2.47 5.15 20.64
CA PHE A 105 2.45 5.30 22.10
C PHE A 105 2.60 3.94 22.79
N PRO A 106 3.76 3.25 22.58
CA PRO A 106 3.96 1.91 23.10
C PRO A 106 4.15 1.90 24.62
N LEU A 107 3.79 0.77 25.25
CA LEU A 107 4.21 0.45 26.62
C LEU A 107 5.73 0.23 26.62
N ARG A 108 6.45 0.91 27.55
CA ARG A 108 7.92 0.88 27.61
C ARG A 108 8.45 0.29 28.92
N SER A 109 7.62 -0.42 29.67
CA SER A 109 7.97 -1.04 30.95
C SER A 109 9.01 -2.17 30.77
N SER A 110 8.92 -2.92 29.69
CA SER A 110 9.88 -3.96 29.30
C SER A 110 9.83 -4.19 27.80
N ILE A 111 10.86 -4.85 27.23
CA ILE A 111 10.87 -5.24 25.81
C ILE A 111 9.69 -6.15 25.47
N MET A 112 9.37 -7.09 26.37
CA MET A 112 8.25 -8.01 26.19
C MET A 112 6.90 -7.27 26.24
N ALA A 113 6.74 -6.31 27.13
CA ALA A 113 5.54 -5.47 27.18
C ALA A 113 5.37 -4.65 25.90
N THR A 114 6.46 -4.07 25.37
CA THR A 114 6.46 -3.37 24.08
C THR A 114 6.09 -4.32 22.93
N PHE A 115 6.66 -5.52 22.90
CA PHE A 115 6.37 -6.54 21.87
C PHE A 115 4.87 -6.94 21.90
N LEU A 116 4.37 -7.32 23.07
CA LEU A 116 2.97 -7.73 23.21
C LEU A 116 2.01 -6.61 22.86
N TRP A 117 2.36 -5.35 23.22
CA TRP A 117 1.61 -4.18 22.82
C TRP A 117 1.55 -4.03 21.30
N VAL A 118 2.71 -4.06 20.62
CA VAL A 118 2.77 -3.89 19.16
C VAL A 118 2.05 -5.02 18.46
N ALA A 119 2.22 -6.27 18.91
CA ALA A 119 1.55 -7.42 18.33
C ALA A 119 0.03 -7.33 18.47
N LEU A 120 -0.47 -6.98 19.67
CA LEU A 120 -1.89 -6.78 19.92
C LEU A 120 -2.46 -5.65 19.06
N ILE A 121 -1.83 -4.48 19.08
CA ILE A 121 -2.27 -3.32 18.31
C ILE A 121 -2.24 -3.64 16.81
N ASN A 122 -1.26 -4.42 16.34
CA ASN A 122 -1.16 -4.83 14.93
C ASN A 122 -2.34 -5.74 14.52
N GLY A 123 -2.71 -6.70 15.35
CA GLY A 123 -3.89 -7.53 15.10
C GLY A 123 -5.18 -6.71 15.08
N LEU A 124 -5.36 -5.80 16.05
CA LEU A 124 -6.53 -4.92 16.12
C LEU A 124 -6.58 -3.92 14.96
N PHE A 125 -5.42 -3.37 14.55
CA PHE A 125 -5.31 -2.47 13.41
C PHE A 125 -5.77 -3.14 12.12
N PHE A 126 -5.26 -4.33 11.80
CA PHE A 126 -5.67 -5.04 10.58
C PHE A 126 -7.12 -5.49 10.63
N THR A 127 -7.63 -5.88 11.79
CA THR A 127 -9.07 -6.15 11.97
C THR A 127 -9.91 -4.91 11.67
N ALA A 128 -9.54 -3.76 12.23
CA ALA A 128 -10.23 -2.49 11.99
C ALA A 128 -10.08 -2.01 10.54
N TYR A 129 -8.89 -2.20 9.96
CA TYR A 129 -8.61 -1.88 8.56
C TYR A 129 -9.48 -2.70 7.59
N THR A 130 -9.65 -4.00 7.88
CA THR A 130 -10.54 -4.88 7.13
C THR A 130 -12.02 -4.50 7.30
N LEU A 131 -12.45 -4.12 8.53
CA LEU A 131 -13.81 -3.62 8.78
C LEU A 131 -14.16 -2.37 7.95
N VAL A 132 -13.17 -1.55 7.62
CA VAL A 132 -13.36 -0.37 6.75
C VAL A 132 -13.17 -0.74 5.27
N GLY A 133 -12.02 -1.32 4.92
CA GLY A 133 -11.57 -1.48 3.54
C GLY A 133 -12.34 -2.52 2.74
N GLY A 134 -12.67 -3.65 3.35
CA GLY A 134 -13.46 -4.71 2.72
C GLY A 134 -14.86 -4.23 2.29
N PRO A 135 -15.69 -3.77 3.24
CA PRO A 135 -17.01 -3.20 2.94
C PRO A 135 -16.96 -2.00 2.00
N TYR A 136 -15.98 -1.09 2.13
CA TYR A 136 -15.81 0.04 1.23
C TYR A 136 -15.60 -0.40 -0.23
N ASN A 137 -14.71 -1.37 -0.47
CA ASN A 137 -14.47 -1.89 -1.82
C ASN A 137 -15.71 -2.63 -2.37
N ALA A 138 -16.47 -3.30 -1.51
CA ALA A 138 -17.70 -3.99 -1.89
C ALA A 138 -18.86 -3.04 -2.21
N LEU A 139 -18.77 -1.75 -1.90
CA LEU A 139 -19.75 -0.75 -2.35
C LEU A 139 -19.75 -0.57 -3.86
N ILE A 140 -18.64 -0.80 -4.58
CA ILE A 140 -18.61 -0.65 -6.05
C ILE A 140 -19.69 -1.50 -6.72
N PRO A 141 -19.68 -2.84 -6.59
CA PRO A 141 -20.73 -3.66 -7.21
C PRO A 141 -22.12 -3.44 -6.60
N ASP A 142 -22.19 -2.94 -5.37
CA ASP A 142 -23.47 -2.69 -4.70
C ASP A 142 -24.16 -1.42 -5.22
N LEU A 143 -23.39 -0.37 -5.53
CA LEU A 143 -23.90 0.92 -6.00
C LEU A 143 -24.05 0.99 -7.52
N ALA A 144 -23.14 0.33 -8.25
CA ALA A 144 -23.09 0.40 -9.71
C ALA A 144 -24.20 -0.43 -10.35
N LYS A 145 -25.14 0.25 -11.01
CA LYS A 145 -26.22 -0.40 -11.77
C LYS A 145 -25.78 -0.80 -13.17
N THR A 146 -24.84 -0.07 -13.75
CA THR A 146 -24.32 -0.27 -15.09
C THR A 146 -22.82 -0.58 -15.09
N LYS A 147 -22.31 -1.14 -16.20
CA LYS A 147 -20.86 -1.29 -16.40
C LYS A 147 -20.14 0.06 -16.36
N GLU A 148 -20.77 1.11 -16.88
CA GLU A 148 -20.23 2.46 -16.88
C GLU A 148 -20.12 3.03 -15.46
N ASP A 149 -21.16 2.90 -14.62
CA ASP A 149 -21.11 3.32 -13.22
C ASP A 149 -19.99 2.60 -12.45
N ARG A 150 -19.81 1.28 -12.69
CA ARG A 150 -18.74 0.50 -12.08
C ARG A 150 -17.37 1.01 -12.45
N LEU A 151 -17.15 1.30 -13.74
CA LEU A 151 -15.90 1.87 -14.24
C LEU A 151 -15.64 3.25 -13.63
N ASN A 152 -16.67 4.11 -13.60
CA ASN A 152 -16.57 5.45 -13.05
C ASN A 152 -16.24 5.45 -11.56
N LEU A 153 -16.91 4.60 -10.74
CA LEU A 153 -16.60 4.45 -9.31
C LEU A 153 -15.15 3.97 -9.09
N SER A 154 -14.72 2.96 -9.85
CA SER A 154 -13.34 2.44 -9.76
C SER A 154 -12.31 3.49 -10.18
N THR A 155 -12.60 4.29 -11.20
CA THR A 155 -11.74 5.38 -11.65
C THR A 155 -11.62 6.46 -10.57
N VAL A 156 -12.75 6.91 -10.02
CA VAL A 156 -12.77 7.93 -8.95
C VAL A 156 -12.02 7.42 -7.72
N GLN A 157 -12.25 6.16 -7.30
CA GLN A 157 -11.49 5.53 -6.22
C GLN A 157 -9.99 5.57 -6.48
N SER A 158 -9.56 5.23 -7.69
CA SER A 158 -8.13 5.22 -8.06
C SER A 158 -7.50 6.60 -8.01
N VAL A 159 -8.20 7.62 -8.48
CA VAL A 159 -7.74 9.02 -8.41
C VAL A 159 -7.59 9.49 -6.96
N PHE A 160 -8.60 9.26 -6.13
CA PHE A 160 -8.53 9.63 -4.71
C PHE A 160 -7.46 8.84 -3.96
N ARG A 161 -7.32 7.52 -4.25
CA ARG A 161 -6.26 6.70 -3.69
C ARG A 161 -4.88 7.26 -4.02
N LEU A 162 -4.66 7.69 -5.27
CA LEU A 162 -3.40 8.31 -5.68
C LEU A 162 -3.14 9.61 -4.92
N ILE A 163 -4.15 10.49 -4.80
CA ILE A 163 -4.05 11.75 -4.05
C ILE A 163 -3.69 11.46 -2.58
N PHE A 164 -4.42 10.57 -1.91
CA PHE A 164 -4.17 10.25 -0.51
C PHE A 164 -2.83 9.53 -0.29
N THR A 165 -2.40 8.70 -1.25
CA THR A 165 -1.05 8.13 -1.23
C THR A 165 0.01 9.24 -1.31
N ALA A 166 -0.12 10.17 -2.26
CA ALA A 166 0.81 11.29 -2.40
C ALA A 166 0.85 12.14 -1.12
N VAL A 167 -0.31 12.49 -0.56
CA VAL A 167 -0.43 13.24 0.71
C VAL A 167 0.31 12.51 1.83
N ALA A 168 0.07 11.20 2.01
CA ALA A 168 0.66 10.41 3.08
C ALA A 168 2.15 10.13 2.89
N MET A 169 2.66 10.16 1.67
CA MET A 169 4.08 9.92 1.39
C MET A 169 4.92 11.20 1.40
N ILE A 170 4.33 12.32 0.96
CA ILE A 170 5.06 13.58 0.79
C ILE A 170 5.04 14.42 2.07
N LEU A 171 3.87 14.64 2.67
CA LEU A 171 3.72 15.66 3.71
C LEU A 171 4.26 15.27 5.09
N PRO A 172 4.28 14.02 5.56
CA PRO A 172 4.70 13.70 6.93
C PRO A 172 6.09 14.20 7.29
N GLY A 173 7.07 14.12 6.39
CA GLY A 173 8.42 14.61 6.65
C GLY A 173 8.46 16.09 7.06
N TYR A 174 7.64 16.91 6.39
CA TYR A 174 7.49 18.34 6.73
C TYR A 174 6.83 18.53 8.10
N PHE A 175 5.70 17.85 8.37
CA PHE A 175 4.98 17.96 9.62
C PHE A 175 5.82 17.47 10.81
N ILE A 176 6.53 16.34 10.65
CA ILE A 176 7.43 15.78 11.68
C ILE A 176 8.48 16.81 12.07
N ALA A 177 9.16 17.40 11.09
CA ALA A 177 10.20 18.39 11.36
C ALA A 177 9.61 19.68 11.97
N ARG A 178 8.49 20.17 11.46
CA ARG A 178 7.89 21.44 11.89
C ARG A 178 7.32 21.38 13.30
N ILE A 179 6.57 20.29 13.60
CA ILE A 179 5.91 20.11 14.91
C ILE A 179 6.90 19.57 15.95
N GLY A 180 7.82 18.70 15.50
CA GLY A 180 8.82 18.10 16.36
C GLY A 180 9.83 19.11 16.90
N ASN A 181 10.11 20.16 16.15
CA ASN A 181 11.09 21.20 16.52
C ASN A 181 12.41 20.62 17.08
N GLY A 182 13.02 19.70 16.31
CA GLY A 182 14.24 18.98 16.70
C GLY A 182 14.01 17.65 17.44
N ASN A 183 12.79 17.34 17.86
CA ASN A 183 12.44 16.04 18.46
C ASN A 183 11.60 15.21 17.47
N THR A 184 12.24 14.25 16.81
CA THR A 184 11.61 13.41 15.79
C THR A 184 10.49 12.54 16.38
N GLU A 185 10.63 12.05 17.62
CA GLU A 185 9.58 11.27 18.28
C GLU A 185 8.30 12.07 18.47
N LYS A 186 8.41 13.27 19.02
CA LYS A 186 7.28 14.21 19.19
C LYS A 186 6.64 14.55 17.84
N GLY A 187 7.49 14.79 16.83
CA GLY A 187 7.05 15.11 15.49
C GLY A 187 6.24 13.97 14.84
N ILE A 188 6.75 12.73 14.92
CA ILE A 188 6.05 11.54 14.41
C ILE A 188 4.69 11.36 15.09
N ARG A 189 4.65 11.39 16.42
CA ARG A 189 3.40 11.24 17.20
C ARG A 189 2.34 12.24 16.79
N ALA A 190 2.69 13.52 16.74
CA ALA A 190 1.76 14.57 16.35
C ALA A 190 1.28 14.42 14.89
N THR A 191 2.21 14.09 13.98
CA THR A 191 1.90 13.88 12.56
C THR A 191 0.96 12.70 12.38
N VAL A 192 1.20 11.59 13.07
CA VAL A 192 0.32 10.41 13.02
C VAL A 192 -1.09 10.76 13.48
N VAL A 193 -1.26 11.51 14.55
CA VAL A 193 -2.60 11.95 15.01
C VAL A 193 -3.32 12.76 13.93
N ILE A 194 -2.64 13.76 13.34
CA ILE A 194 -3.23 14.60 12.29
C ILE A 194 -3.68 13.77 11.09
N PHE A 195 -2.80 12.91 10.57
CA PHE A 195 -3.08 12.11 9.40
C PHE A 195 -4.10 11.00 9.68
N THR A 196 -4.16 10.50 10.92
CA THR A 196 -5.20 9.56 11.36
C THR A 196 -6.57 10.21 11.34
N ILE A 197 -6.69 11.42 11.89
CA ILE A 197 -7.95 12.18 11.84
C ILE A 197 -8.37 12.41 10.39
N LEU A 198 -7.45 12.86 9.53
CA LEU A 198 -7.74 13.08 8.12
C LEU A 198 -8.23 11.81 7.42
N GLY A 199 -7.55 10.68 7.64
CA GLY A 199 -7.88 9.40 7.03
C GLY A 199 -9.24 8.86 7.47
N VAL A 200 -9.55 8.93 8.78
CA VAL A 200 -10.80 8.38 9.32
C VAL A 200 -11.98 9.33 9.09
N LEU A 201 -11.75 10.65 9.06
CA LEU A 201 -12.78 11.63 8.74
C LEU A 201 -13.41 11.36 7.37
N GLY A 202 -12.61 11.08 6.35
CA GLY A 202 -13.14 10.78 5.01
C GLY A 202 -13.94 9.48 4.98
N VAL A 203 -13.57 8.47 5.79
CA VAL A 203 -14.36 7.23 5.94
C VAL A 203 -15.74 7.54 6.52
N TYR A 204 -15.80 8.33 7.60
CA TYR A 204 -17.08 8.71 8.23
C TYR A 204 -17.93 9.59 7.30
N LEU A 205 -17.32 10.56 6.61
CA LEU A 205 -18.03 11.37 5.62
C LEU A 205 -18.65 10.48 4.53
N CYS A 206 -17.90 9.52 4.00
CA CYS A 206 -18.43 8.56 3.04
C CYS A 206 -19.60 7.75 3.63
N ALA A 207 -19.39 7.12 4.79
CA ALA A 207 -20.37 6.21 5.38
C ALA A 207 -21.70 6.91 5.76
N PHE A 208 -21.64 8.18 6.23
CA PHE A 208 -22.84 8.94 6.59
C PHE A 208 -23.53 9.59 5.41
N MET A 209 -22.78 10.08 4.39
CA MET A 209 -23.35 10.87 3.30
C MET A 209 -23.76 10.04 2.10
N LEU A 210 -23.28 8.78 1.97
CA LEU A 210 -23.53 7.97 0.78
C LEU A 210 -24.98 7.49 0.66
N ASN A 211 -25.76 7.43 1.76
CA ASN A 211 -27.12 6.89 1.80
C ASN A 211 -27.25 5.51 1.09
N GLU A 212 -26.35 4.58 1.46
CA GLU A 212 -26.25 3.24 0.84
C GLU A 212 -27.60 2.54 0.73
N LYS A 213 -28.43 2.60 1.79
CA LYS A 213 -29.71 1.90 1.85
C LYS A 213 -30.68 2.32 0.75
N GLU A 214 -30.69 3.61 0.40
CA GLU A 214 -31.54 4.13 -0.67
C GLU A 214 -30.98 3.74 -2.05
N LEU A 215 -29.67 3.84 -2.21
CA LEU A 215 -29.00 3.53 -3.49
C LEU A 215 -29.05 2.04 -3.84
N THR A 216 -29.14 1.15 -2.83
CA THR A 216 -29.14 -0.31 -3.03
C THR A 216 -30.53 -0.95 -2.90
N LYS A 217 -31.60 -0.16 -2.78
CA LYS A 217 -32.98 -0.66 -2.50
C LYS A 217 -33.51 -1.66 -3.54
N ASN A 218 -33.08 -1.56 -4.79
CA ASN A 218 -33.54 -2.40 -5.90
C ASN A 218 -32.47 -3.36 -6.42
N ARG A 219 -31.58 -3.82 -5.53
CA ARG A 219 -30.50 -4.71 -5.92
C ARG A 219 -31.02 -6.13 -6.20
N GLU A 220 -30.67 -6.69 -7.36
CA GLU A 220 -30.83 -8.12 -7.62
C GLU A 220 -29.80 -8.91 -6.82
N GLU A 221 -30.22 -9.97 -6.12
CA GLU A 221 -29.32 -10.90 -5.45
C GLU A 221 -28.63 -11.74 -6.52
N HIS A 222 -27.35 -11.44 -6.79
CA HIS A 222 -26.54 -12.26 -7.66
C HIS A 222 -26.21 -13.60 -6.99
N LYS A 223 -26.51 -14.72 -7.68
CA LYS A 223 -26.14 -16.07 -7.23
C LYS A 223 -24.61 -16.15 -7.05
N HIS A 224 -24.18 -16.44 -5.83
CA HIS A 224 -22.77 -16.70 -5.54
C HIS A 224 -22.30 -17.96 -6.27
N ILE A 225 -21.33 -17.82 -7.16
CA ILE A 225 -20.61 -18.94 -7.76
C ILE A 225 -19.72 -19.57 -6.67
N LYS A 226 -19.70 -20.90 -6.56
CA LYS A 226 -18.86 -21.58 -5.56
C LYS A 226 -17.38 -21.28 -5.81
N PHE A 227 -16.74 -20.63 -4.85
CA PHE A 227 -15.34 -20.21 -4.88
C PHE A 227 -14.38 -21.34 -5.34
N LYS A 228 -14.64 -22.58 -4.88
CA LYS A 228 -13.79 -23.75 -5.15
C LYS A 228 -13.68 -24.13 -6.63
N ASP A 229 -14.74 -23.96 -7.40
CA ASP A 229 -14.76 -24.34 -8.82
C ASP A 229 -14.07 -23.29 -9.70
N SER A 230 -14.14 -22.03 -9.30
CA SER A 230 -13.48 -20.93 -10.02
C SER A 230 -11.97 -20.89 -9.79
N VAL A 231 -11.47 -21.30 -8.60
CA VAL A 231 -10.04 -21.30 -8.28
C VAL A 231 -9.23 -22.29 -9.12
N LYS A 232 -9.81 -23.44 -9.50
CA LYS A 232 -9.10 -24.45 -10.32
C LYS A 232 -8.62 -23.92 -11.69
N HIS A 233 -9.35 -22.97 -12.27
CA HIS A 233 -9.04 -22.43 -13.60
C HIS A 233 -8.00 -21.31 -13.58
N ILE A 234 -7.64 -20.77 -12.40
CA ILE A 234 -6.71 -19.66 -12.25
C ILE A 234 -5.24 -20.12 -12.31
N PHE A 235 -4.96 -21.40 -12.15
CA PHE A 235 -3.60 -21.94 -12.19
C PHE A 235 -3.06 -22.16 -13.63
N GLU A 236 -3.56 -21.40 -14.61
CA GLU A 236 -2.95 -21.38 -15.94
C GLU A 236 -1.58 -20.71 -15.88
N LYS A 237 -0.62 -21.25 -16.63
CA LYS A 237 0.80 -20.82 -16.60
C LYS A 237 0.97 -19.30 -16.74
N GLU A 238 0.22 -18.64 -17.61
CA GLU A 238 0.32 -17.21 -17.87
C GLU A 238 -0.15 -16.37 -16.65
N ILE A 239 -1.19 -16.83 -15.96
CA ILE A 239 -1.74 -16.19 -14.77
C ILE A 239 -0.79 -16.35 -13.60
N VAL A 240 -0.23 -17.54 -13.42
CA VAL A 240 0.78 -17.81 -12.38
C VAL A 240 2.04 -16.94 -12.59
N ILE A 241 2.54 -16.86 -13.84
CA ILE A 241 3.68 -15.99 -14.19
C ILE A 241 3.37 -14.54 -13.83
N TYR A 242 2.17 -14.06 -14.16
CA TYR A 242 1.76 -12.69 -13.81
C TYR A 242 1.74 -12.47 -12.29
N PHE A 243 1.16 -13.36 -11.49
CA PHE A 243 1.11 -13.19 -10.04
C PHE A 243 2.49 -13.25 -9.39
N ILE A 244 3.39 -14.10 -9.88
CA ILE A 244 4.79 -14.12 -9.43
C ILE A 244 5.48 -12.79 -9.76
N ALA A 245 5.36 -12.32 -11.01
CA ALA A 245 5.94 -11.05 -11.45
C ALA A 245 5.39 -9.87 -10.63
N PHE A 246 4.08 -9.83 -10.41
CA PHE A 246 3.38 -8.83 -9.61
C PHE A 246 3.89 -8.83 -8.16
N PHE A 247 3.94 -10.00 -7.53
CA PHE A 247 4.45 -10.15 -6.16
C PHE A 247 5.88 -9.65 -6.00
N LEU A 248 6.76 -10.06 -6.91
CA LEU A 248 8.18 -9.65 -6.89
C LEU A 248 8.31 -8.14 -7.09
N PHE A 249 7.58 -7.59 -8.06
CA PHE A 249 7.58 -6.15 -8.33
C PHE A 249 7.11 -5.35 -7.12
N PHE A 250 5.93 -5.69 -6.57
CA PHE A 250 5.38 -4.95 -5.43
C PHE A 250 6.17 -5.15 -4.14
N SER A 251 6.85 -6.28 -3.96
CA SER A 251 7.82 -6.46 -2.87
C SER A 251 8.98 -5.48 -3.00
N GLY A 252 9.60 -5.37 -4.18
CA GLY A 252 10.66 -4.41 -4.47
C GLY A 252 10.20 -2.96 -4.33
N PHE A 253 9.03 -2.63 -4.86
CA PHE A 253 8.43 -1.29 -4.76
C PHE A 253 8.17 -0.88 -3.30
N ASN A 254 7.57 -1.76 -2.50
CA ASN A 254 7.32 -1.48 -1.09
C ASN A 254 8.62 -1.32 -0.30
N ILE A 255 9.67 -2.09 -0.61
CA ILE A 255 11.01 -1.92 -0.04
C ILE A 255 11.58 -0.55 -0.41
N LEU A 256 11.58 -0.18 -1.69
CA LEU A 256 12.08 1.12 -2.15
C LEU A 256 11.35 2.28 -1.45
N ARG A 257 10.04 2.20 -1.36
CA ARG A 257 9.20 3.18 -0.68
C ARG A 257 9.52 3.27 0.83
N GLY A 258 9.60 2.12 1.48
CA GLY A 258 9.81 2.03 2.94
C GLY A 258 11.20 2.48 3.37
N ILE A 259 12.19 2.42 2.46
CA ILE A 259 13.57 2.78 2.78
C ILE A 259 13.87 4.27 2.63
N VAL A 260 13.00 5.07 1.98
CA VAL A 260 13.25 6.49 1.70
C VAL A 260 13.66 7.26 2.96
N ASN A 261 12.95 7.06 4.09
CA ASN A 261 13.24 7.74 5.34
C ASN A 261 14.65 7.43 5.86
N TYR A 262 15.03 6.15 5.81
CA TYR A 262 16.36 5.69 6.22
C TYR A 262 17.44 6.18 5.27
N TYR A 263 17.15 6.20 3.97
CA TYR A 263 18.10 6.66 2.94
C TYR A 263 18.44 8.15 3.12
N VAL A 264 17.43 8.99 3.30
CA VAL A 264 17.60 10.43 3.52
C VAL A 264 18.42 10.70 4.78
N VAL A 265 18.11 10.01 5.87
CA VAL A 265 18.79 10.25 7.16
C VAL A 265 20.16 9.58 7.21
N SER A 266 20.29 8.32 6.76
CA SER A 266 21.53 7.55 6.95
C SER A 266 22.54 7.75 5.81
N ILE A 267 22.13 7.89 4.55
CA ILE A 267 23.02 8.00 3.39
C ILE A 267 23.27 9.46 3.04
N MET A 268 22.17 10.23 2.83
CA MET A 268 22.31 11.64 2.48
C MET A 268 22.70 12.51 3.67
N GLU A 269 22.57 12.01 4.89
CA GLU A 269 22.77 12.73 6.16
C GLU A 269 21.99 14.06 6.20
N LEU A 270 20.74 14.01 5.74
CA LEU A 270 19.82 15.14 5.76
C LEU A 270 18.78 14.96 6.87
N SER A 271 18.14 16.05 7.24
CA SER A 271 17.03 16.03 8.20
C SER A 271 15.81 15.29 7.65
N VAL A 272 14.97 14.77 8.54
CA VAL A 272 13.69 14.11 8.20
C VAL A 272 12.79 14.97 7.31
N LYS A 273 12.89 16.31 7.39
CA LYS A 273 12.20 17.25 6.50
C LYS A 273 12.48 16.98 5.02
N SER A 274 13.69 16.55 4.69
CA SER A 274 14.09 16.28 3.30
C SER A 274 13.37 15.07 2.70
N ASN A 275 12.73 14.21 3.52
CA ASN A 275 11.85 13.14 3.04
C ASN A 275 10.71 13.71 2.19
N THR A 276 10.18 14.88 2.55
CA THR A 276 9.15 15.57 1.76
C THR A 276 9.62 15.82 0.33
N THR A 277 10.81 16.37 0.17
CA THR A 277 11.38 16.65 -1.17
C THR A 277 11.62 15.36 -1.96
N ILE A 278 12.26 14.36 -1.36
CA ILE A 278 12.57 13.10 -2.02
C ILE A 278 11.28 12.35 -2.41
N SER A 279 10.32 12.27 -1.51
CA SER A 279 9.01 11.65 -1.81
C SER A 279 8.24 12.43 -2.89
N ALA A 280 8.30 13.77 -2.86
CA ALA A 280 7.67 14.60 -3.90
C ALA A 280 8.32 14.38 -5.28
N LEU A 281 9.64 14.22 -5.35
CA LEU A 281 10.33 13.89 -6.60
C LEU A 281 9.95 12.50 -7.10
N LEU A 282 9.96 11.50 -6.22
CA LEU A 282 9.62 10.12 -6.57
C LEU A 282 8.17 9.99 -7.07
N PHE A 283 7.20 10.41 -6.26
CA PHE A 283 5.77 10.25 -6.58
C PHE A 283 5.25 11.33 -7.53
N GLY A 284 5.81 12.53 -7.48
CA GLY A 284 5.51 13.60 -8.43
C GLY A 284 5.97 13.26 -9.85
N ALA A 285 7.18 12.73 -10.01
CA ALA A 285 7.66 12.26 -11.31
C ALA A 285 6.78 11.12 -11.85
N ALA A 286 6.36 10.17 -10.99
CA ALA A 286 5.44 9.11 -11.38
C ALA A 286 4.11 9.68 -11.91
N ALA A 287 3.51 10.62 -11.17
CA ALA A 287 2.24 11.24 -11.55
C ALA A 287 2.34 12.06 -12.85
N LEU A 288 3.40 12.84 -13.02
CA LEU A 288 3.64 13.63 -14.22
C LEU A 288 3.92 12.77 -15.45
N ALA A 289 4.46 11.57 -15.26
CA ALA A 289 4.72 10.63 -16.34
C ALA A 289 3.46 9.90 -16.84
N PHE A 290 2.34 9.85 -16.10
CA PHE A 290 1.12 9.10 -16.49
C PHE A 290 0.62 9.38 -17.90
N PRO A 291 0.47 10.65 -18.37
CA PRO A 291 0.02 10.91 -19.72
C PRO A 291 0.99 10.37 -20.79
N PHE A 292 2.30 10.46 -20.52
CA PHE A 292 3.34 9.98 -21.43
C PHE A 292 3.36 8.45 -21.47
N THR A 293 3.31 7.78 -20.31
CA THR A 293 3.25 6.33 -20.19
C THR A 293 2.04 5.77 -20.92
N ASN A 294 0.85 6.38 -20.76
CA ASN A 294 -0.35 5.97 -21.48
C ASN A 294 -0.21 6.15 -23.00
N LYS A 295 0.35 7.29 -23.45
CA LYS A 295 0.61 7.53 -24.88
C LYS A 295 1.60 6.52 -25.47
N LEU A 296 2.67 6.19 -24.72
CA LEU A 296 3.64 5.18 -25.12
C LEU A 296 3.02 3.79 -25.20
N ALA A 297 2.18 3.42 -24.22
CA ALA A 297 1.49 2.13 -24.20
C ALA A 297 0.55 1.95 -25.41
N LYS A 298 -0.13 3.01 -25.83
CA LYS A 298 -0.94 3.01 -27.06
C LYS A 298 -0.11 2.84 -28.33
N LYS A 299 1.15 3.34 -28.34
CA LYS A 299 2.03 3.27 -29.52
C LYS A 299 2.81 1.95 -29.60
N TYR A 300 3.30 1.43 -28.46
CA TYR A 300 4.28 0.33 -28.41
C TYR A 300 3.78 -0.95 -27.75
N THR A 301 2.61 -0.99 -27.18
CA THR A 301 2.04 -1.99 -26.29
C THR A 301 2.40 -1.76 -24.81
N TYR A 302 1.46 -2.10 -23.93
CA TYR A 302 1.67 -1.94 -22.48
C TYR A 302 2.82 -2.81 -21.95
N LYS A 303 3.06 -4.00 -22.53
CA LYS A 303 4.16 -4.90 -22.12
C LYS A 303 5.53 -4.26 -22.35
N LYS A 304 5.78 -3.67 -23.53
CA LYS A 304 7.07 -3.02 -23.83
C LYS A 304 7.33 -1.82 -22.94
N VAL A 305 6.28 -1.02 -22.66
CA VAL A 305 6.39 0.13 -21.77
C VAL A 305 6.62 -0.32 -20.32
N LEU A 306 5.92 -1.35 -19.83
CA LEU A 306 6.14 -1.95 -18.51
C LEU A 306 7.59 -2.43 -18.32
N ILE A 307 8.14 -3.12 -19.33
CA ILE A 307 9.56 -3.55 -19.31
C ILE A 307 10.48 -2.34 -19.22
N GLY A 308 10.24 -1.30 -20.03
CA GLY A 308 11.01 -0.05 -20.01
C GLY A 308 10.93 0.65 -18.65
N ASP A 309 9.75 0.74 -18.05
CA ASP A 309 9.53 1.32 -16.74
C ASP A 309 10.32 0.58 -15.63
N ILE A 310 10.30 -0.77 -15.65
CA ILE A 310 11.06 -1.57 -14.67
C ILE A 310 12.57 -1.40 -14.89
N ILE A 311 13.04 -1.29 -16.11
CA ILE A 311 14.46 -1.02 -16.41
C ILE A 311 14.87 0.35 -15.88
N LEU A 312 14.07 1.41 -16.10
CA LEU A 312 14.33 2.73 -15.55
C LEU A 312 14.40 2.70 -14.01
N LEU A 313 13.48 1.96 -13.39
CA LEU A 313 13.45 1.77 -11.93
C LEU A 313 14.71 1.06 -11.43
N ILE A 314 15.16 0.00 -12.11
CA ILE A 314 16.40 -0.71 -11.78
C ILE A 314 17.60 0.24 -11.93
N ILE A 315 17.72 0.96 -13.03
CA ILE A 315 18.85 1.91 -13.26
C ILE A 315 18.86 2.98 -12.16
N GLY A 316 17.71 3.58 -11.85
CA GLY A 316 17.60 4.57 -10.79
C GLY A 316 18.01 4.00 -9.43
N THR A 317 17.50 2.80 -9.08
CA THR A 317 17.80 2.15 -7.78
C THR A 317 19.28 1.71 -7.70
N VAL A 318 19.87 1.23 -8.79
CA VAL A 318 21.31 0.91 -8.86
C VAL A 318 22.13 2.20 -8.70
N GLY A 319 21.75 3.29 -9.34
CA GLY A 319 22.40 4.60 -9.19
C GLY A 319 22.41 5.05 -7.72
N LEU A 320 21.35 4.82 -6.97
CA LEU A 320 21.26 5.14 -5.54
C LEU A 320 22.31 4.41 -4.68
N LEU A 321 22.88 3.27 -5.13
CA LEU A 321 23.98 2.59 -4.41
C LEU A 321 25.30 3.35 -4.44
N PHE A 322 25.49 4.26 -5.40
CA PHE A 322 26.72 5.06 -5.56
C PHE A 322 26.63 6.44 -4.91
N VAL A 323 25.48 6.76 -4.32
CA VAL A 323 25.29 8.04 -3.60
C VAL A 323 25.88 7.95 -2.20
N THR A 324 26.64 8.97 -1.86
CA THR A 324 27.25 9.17 -0.53
C THR A 324 26.83 10.56 -0.01
N LYS A 325 27.29 10.93 1.19
CA LYS A 325 27.06 12.27 1.74
C LYS A 325 27.66 13.37 0.84
N GLU A 326 28.84 13.12 0.28
CA GLU A 326 29.61 14.09 -0.52
C GLU A 326 28.92 14.39 -1.86
N ASN A 327 28.34 13.37 -2.49
CA ASN A 327 27.66 13.49 -3.79
C ASN A 327 26.13 13.37 -3.71
N ARG A 328 25.53 13.62 -2.53
CA ARG A 328 24.09 13.44 -2.24
C ARG A 328 23.14 14.14 -3.22
N ILE A 329 23.61 15.17 -3.94
CA ILE A 329 22.84 15.87 -4.97
C ILE A 329 22.41 14.90 -6.08
N LEU A 330 23.20 13.87 -6.38
CA LEU A 330 22.86 12.84 -7.38
C LEU A 330 21.61 12.03 -7.00
N ALA A 331 21.23 11.98 -5.72
CA ALA A 331 20.02 11.28 -5.30
C ALA A 331 18.75 11.89 -5.92
N TYR A 332 18.70 13.20 -6.12
CA TYR A 332 17.50 13.88 -6.62
C TYR A 332 17.10 13.40 -8.04
N PRO A 333 17.97 13.47 -9.06
CA PRO A 333 17.64 12.96 -10.39
C PRO A 333 17.42 11.45 -10.40
N LEU A 334 18.08 10.68 -9.53
CA LEU A 334 17.89 9.23 -9.44
C LEU A 334 16.50 8.88 -8.87
N PHE A 335 15.99 9.61 -7.87
CA PHE A 335 14.62 9.42 -7.39
C PHE A 335 13.58 9.86 -8.43
N ILE A 336 13.85 10.89 -9.24
CA ILE A 336 13.01 11.24 -10.40
C ILE A 336 12.99 10.06 -11.39
N LEU A 337 14.15 9.49 -11.72
CA LEU A 337 14.25 8.34 -12.62
C LEU A 337 13.47 7.13 -12.10
N CYS A 338 13.59 6.84 -10.79
CA CYS A 338 12.76 5.82 -10.14
C CYS A 338 11.27 6.14 -10.27
N GLY A 339 10.88 7.39 -10.07
CA GLY A 339 9.49 7.84 -10.21
C GLY A 339 8.95 7.64 -11.61
N LEU A 340 9.71 7.99 -12.64
CA LEU A 340 9.34 7.74 -14.05
C LEU A 340 9.06 6.25 -14.26
N GLY A 341 9.92 5.36 -13.76
CA GLY A 341 9.75 3.91 -13.85
C GLY A 341 8.56 3.36 -13.05
N LEU A 342 8.06 4.07 -12.03
CA LEU A 342 6.88 3.66 -11.26
C LEU A 342 5.56 3.98 -11.97
N SER A 343 5.54 4.90 -12.92
CA SER A 343 4.32 5.42 -13.55
C SER A 343 3.41 4.31 -14.10
N GLY A 344 3.88 3.52 -15.03
CA GLY A 344 3.13 2.40 -15.60
C GLY A 344 3.16 1.16 -14.69
N SER A 345 4.35 0.82 -14.22
CA SER A 345 4.63 -0.44 -13.54
C SER A 345 3.89 -0.60 -12.21
N ALA A 346 3.76 0.47 -11.41
CA ALA A 346 3.09 0.43 -10.11
C ALA A 346 1.62 0.87 -10.15
N PHE A 347 1.25 1.79 -11.06
CA PHE A 347 -0.04 2.47 -10.96
C PHE A 347 -1.01 2.18 -12.11
N ILE A 348 -0.53 1.99 -13.35
CA ILE A 348 -1.39 1.83 -14.53
C ILE A 348 -1.56 0.35 -14.90
N PHE A 349 -0.45 -0.32 -15.21
CA PHE A 349 -0.47 -1.64 -15.84
C PHE A 349 -0.95 -2.80 -14.96
N PRO A 350 -0.75 -2.83 -13.63
CA PRO A 350 -1.23 -3.95 -12.82
C PRO A 350 -2.74 -4.17 -12.93
N LEU A 351 -3.53 -3.10 -12.95
CA LEU A 351 -4.98 -3.19 -13.11
C LEU A 351 -5.39 -3.56 -14.53
N THR A 352 -4.69 -3.03 -15.53
CA THR A 352 -4.93 -3.35 -16.95
C THR A 352 -4.67 -4.82 -17.22
N ILE A 353 -3.50 -5.32 -16.80
CA ILE A 353 -3.07 -6.71 -17.09
C ILE A 353 -3.98 -7.71 -16.41
N ILE A 354 -4.37 -7.49 -15.15
CA ILE A 354 -5.27 -8.42 -14.44
C ILE A 354 -6.66 -8.44 -15.06
N SER A 355 -7.15 -7.28 -15.53
CA SER A 355 -8.43 -7.17 -16.20
C SER A 355 -8.42 -7.93 -17.52
N ASP A 356 -7.39 -7.75 -18.36
CA ASP A 356 -7.25 -8.45 -19.64
C ASP A 356 -7.15 -9.96 -19.45
N LEU A 357 -6.36 -10.41 -18.46
CA LEU A 357 -6.26 -11.85 -18.12
C LEU A 357 -7.59 -12.43 -17.65
N ALA A 358 -8.35 -11.67 -16.84
CA ALA A 358 -9.64 -12.11 -16.33
C ALA A 358 -10.68 -12.23 -17.45
N VAL A 359 -10.73 -11.25 -18.37
CA VAL A 359 -11.62 -11.28 -19.53
C VAL A 359 -11.25 -12.43 -20.45
N SER A 360 -9.98 -12.57 -20.84
CA SER A 360 -9.49 -13.63 -21.72
C SER A 360 -9.78 -15.03 -21.14
N LEU A 361 -9.56 -15.25 -19.83
CA LEU A 361 -9.90 -16.52 -19.17
C LEU A 361 -11.42 -16.75 -19.13
N GLY A 362 -12.18 -15.69 -18.81
CA GLY A 362 -13.65 -15.75 -18.76
C GLY A 362 -14.27 -16.17 -20.08
N GLU A 363 -13.81 -15.57 -21.19
CA GLU A 363 -14.26 -15.90 -22.56
C GLU A 363 -13.87 -17.33 -22.95
N ARG A 364 -12.62 -17.74 -22.69
CA ARG A 364 -12.13 -19.11 -23.03
C ARG A 364 -12.86 -20.21 -22.25
N LYS A 365 -13.28 -19.96 -21.02
CA LYS A 365 -13.90 -20.96 -20.13
C LYS A 365 -15.41 -20.77 -19.97
N ASN A 366 -15.97 -19.71 -20.52
CA ASN A 366 -17.38 -19.31 -20.33
C ASN A 366 -17.77 -19.18 -18.84
N ILE A 367 -16.90 -18.55 -18.03
CA ILE A 367 -17.07 -18.33 -16.58
C ILE A 367 -16.73 -16.89 -16.22
N SER A 368 -17.35 -16.36 -15.16
CA SER A 368 -16.96 -15.06 -14.59
C SER A 368 -15.88 -15.27 -13.51
N VAL A 369 -14.67 -14.77 -13.76
CA VAL A 369 -13.50 -14.94 -12.90
C VAL A 369 -12.90 -13.62 -12.40
N GLU A 370 -13.41 -12.47 -12.86
CA GLU A 370 -12.82 -11.16 -12.57
C GLU A 370 -12.69 -10.92 -11.05
N GLY A 371 -13.77 -11.15 -10.29
CA GLY A 371 -13.76 -10.92 -8.84
C GLY A 371 -12.69 -11.76 -8.11
N ILE A 372 -12.52 -13.01 -8.52
CA ILE A 372 -11.54 -13.92 -7.92
C ILE A 372 -10.12 -13.51 -8.30
N MET A 373 -9.88 -13.13 -9.55
CA MET A 373 -8.58 -12.67 -10.03
C MET A 373 -8.10 -11.43 -9.27
N PHE A 374 -8.98 -10.43 -9.10
CA PHE A 374 -8.68 -9.24 -8.28
C PHE A 374 -8.48 -9.58 -6.79
N GLY A 375 -9.24 -10.54 -6.25
CA GLY A 375 -9.07 -11.03 -4.89
C GLY A 375 -7.71 -11.67 -4.65
N ILE A 376 -7.25 -12.52 -5.57
CA ILE A 376 -5.91 -13.14 -5.52
C ILE A 376 -4.83 -12.09 -5.68
N GLN A 377 -4.98 -11.11 -6.58
CA GLN A 377 -4.05 -10.00 -6.70
C GLN A 377 -3.90 -9.23 -5.37
N GLY A 378 -5.01 -8.97 -4.68
CA GLY A 378 -5.01 -8.36 -3.34
C GLY A 378 -4.24 -9.18 -2.32
N MET A 379 -4.38 -10.51 -2.34
CA MET A 379 -3.63 -11.43 -1.47
C MET A 379 -2.11 -11.34 -1.76
N PHE A 380 -1.69 -11.37 -3.02
CA PHE A 380 -0.28 -11.22 -3.39
C PHE A 380 0.28 -9.85 -3.00
N LEU A 381 -0.53 -8.79 -3.08
CA LEU A 381 -0.14 -7.46 -2.61
C LEU A 381 0.10 -7.45 -1.09
N LYS A 382 -0.76 -8.11 -0.28
CA LYS A 382 -0.57 -8.26 1.17
C LYS A 382 0.70 -9.05 1.50
N LEU A 383 0.97 -10.13 0.76
CA LEU A 383 2.21 -10.89 0.88
C LEU A 383 3.44 -10.04 0.52
N ALA A 384 3.34 -9.17 -0.48
CA ALA A 384 4.42 -8.24 -0.84
C ALA A 384 4.71 -7.22 0.29
N PHE A 385 3.69 -6.72 0.98
CA PHE A 385 3.88 -5.89 2.18
C PHE A 385 4.57 -6.65 3.31
N LEU A 386 4.17 -7.90 3.58
CA LEU A 386 4.82 -8.72 4.60
C LEU A 386 6.29 -8.99 4.23
N THR A 387 6.56 -9.33 2.96
CA THR A 387 7.91 -9.53 2.45
C THR A 387 8.76 -8.27 2.66
N GLN A 388 8.23 -7.09 2.33
CA GLN A 388 8.92 -5.83 2.59
C GLN A 388 9.23 -5.66 4.08
N GLN A 389 8.28 -5.87 4.97
CA GLN A 389 8.47 -5.71 6.41
C GLN A 389 9.58 -6.64 6.94
N ILE A 390 9.59 -7.92 6.53
CA ILE A 390 10.60 -8.90 6.94
C ILE A 390 11.96 -8.55 6.37
N VAL A 391 12.07 -8.39 5.05
CA VAL A 391 13.33 -8.15 4.33
C VAL A 391 13.97 -6.84 4.81
N GLN A 392 13.19 -5.77 4.86
CA GLN A 392 13.67 -4.46 5.29
C GLN A 392 14.13 -4.51 6.74
N THR A 393 13.34 -5.02 7.67
CA THR A 393 13.71 -5.08 9.10
C THR A 393 14.94 -5.93 9.34
N THR A 394 15.11 -7.04 8.60
CA THR A 394 16.28 -7.91 8.70
C THR A 394 17.54 -7.25 8.13
N LEU A 395 17.45 -6.67 6.95
CA LEU A 395 18.61 -6.12 6.24
C LEU A 395 19.06 -4.76 6.80
N LEU A 396 18.14 -3.90 7.26
CA LEU A 396 18.46 -2.58 7.79
C LEU A 396 19.48 -2.60 8.92
N VAL A 397 19.50 -3.67 9.72
CA VAL A 397 20.40 -3.80 10.85
C VAL A 397 21.74 -4.46 10.51
N ARG A 398 21.99 -4.78 9.24
CA ARG A 398 23.25 -5.38 8.81
C ARG A 398 24.43 -4.44 9.13
N GLY A 399 25.42 -4.99 9.80
CA GLY A 399 26.58 -4.20 10.29
C GLY A 399 26.30 -3.37 11.54
N SER A 400 25.12 -3.49 12.16
CA SER A 400 24.82 -2.84 13.44
C SER A 400 25.55 -3.55 14.58
N LYS A 401 26.16 -2.77 15.47
CA LYS A 401 26.60 -3.27 16.77
C LYS A 401 25.36 -3.61 17.60
N THR A 402 25.41 -4.71 18.32
CA THR A 402 24.39 -5.07 19.30
C THR A 402 24.51 -4.14 20.50
N LEU A 403 23.47 -3.39 20.78
CA LEU A 403 23.32 -2.56 21.97
C LEU A 403 22.79 -3.41 23.13
N GLY A 404 22.79 -2.88 24.35
CA GLY A 404 22.20 -3.57 25.49
C GLY A 404 20.82 -4.16 25.17
N ASN A 405 20.51 -5.32 25.76
CA ASN A 405 19.25 -6.04 25.56
C ASN A 405 19.00 -6.54 24.10
N GLY A 406 20.05 -6.69 23.28
CA GLY A 406 19.91 -7.20 21.91
C GLY A 406 19.36 -6.21 20.90
N PHE A 407 19.24 -4.94 21.25
CA PHE A 407 18.80 -3.88 20.33
C PHE A 407 19.82 -3.66 19.20
N LYS A 408 19.30 -3.32 18.04
CA LYS A 408 20.07 -2.94 16.84
C LYS A 408 19.45 -1.67 16.24
N GLN A 409 20.26 -0.95 15.48
CA GLN A 409 19.83 0.25 14.75
C GLN A 409 20.07 0.06 13.26
N ALA A 410 19.31 0.76 12.44
CA ALA A 410 19.55 0.76 11.02
C ALA A 410 20.88 1.46 10.69
N THR A 411 21.63 0.86 9.77
CA THR A 411 22.98 1.30 9.38
C THR A 411 23.03 1.70 7.91
N LYS A 412 24.06 2.44 7.50
CA LYS A 412 24.33 2.72 6.08
C LYS A 412 24.43 1.43 5.26
N MET A 413 25.18 0.44 5.79
CA MET A 413 25.32 -0.87 5.15
C MET A 413 23.97 -1.60 5.03
N GLY A 414 23.12 -1.47 6.06
CA GLY A 414 21.77 -2.03 6.05
C GLY A 414 20.89 -1.37 4.97
N VAL A 415 20.96 -0.05 4.82
CA VAL A 415 20.23 0.68 3.78
C VAL A 415 20.64 0.21 2.38
N TYR A 416 21.95 0.12 2.09
CA TYR A 416 22.42 -0.39 0.80
C TYR A 416 22.04 -1.86 0.58
N SER A 417 22.13 -2.71 1.62
CA SER A 417 21.68 -4.11 1.51
C SER A 417 20.20 -4.24 1.17
N THR A 418 19.38 -3.35 1.71
CA THR A 418 17.93 -3.30 1.45
C THR A 418 17.64 -2.81 0.03
N LEU A 419 18.41 -1.84 -0.50
CA LEU A 419 18.32 -1.41 -1.90
C LEU A 419 18.72 -2.55 -2.85
N ILE A 420 19.77 -3.29 -2.55
CA ILE A 420 20.17 -4.47 -3.34
C ILE A 420 19.03 -5.49 -3.39
N ALA A 421 18.36 -5.76 -2.28
CA ALA A 421 17.21 -6.65 -2.28
C ALA A 421 16.07 -6.14 -3.19
N ALA A 422 15.78 -4.84 -3.19
CA ALA A 422 14.81 -4.25 -4.11
C ALA A 422 15.22 -4.43 -5.58
N ILE A 423 16.50 -4.20 -5.92
CA ILE A 423 17.05 -4.40 -7.28
C ILE A 423 16.87 -5.85 -7.72
N VAL A 424 17.21 -6.81 -6.86
CA VAL A 424 17.04 -8.25 -7.16
C VAL A 424 15.56 -8.58 -7.44
N LEU A 425 14.65 -8.07 -6.62
CA LEU A 425 13.22 -8.29 -6.80
C LEU A 425 12.68 -7.66 -8.10
N PHE A 426 13.11 -6.44 -8.44
CA PHE A 426 12.76 -5.81 -9.72
C PHE A 426 13.34 -6.59 -10.91
N SER A 427 14.58 -7.05 -10.81
CA SER A 427 15.24 -7.82 -11.87
C SER A 427 14.54 -9.17 -12.10
N LEU A 428 14.18 -9.88 -11.02
CA LEU A 428 13.39 -11.11 -11.12
C LEU A 428 12.00 -10.83 -11.70
N SER A 429 11.33 -9.78 -11.25
CA SER A 429 10.04 -9.37 -11.81
C SER A 429 10.14 -9.08 -13.31
N LEU A 430 11.19 -8.39 -13.76
CA LEU A 430 11.46 -8.12 -15.18
C LEU A 430 11.56 -9.41 -15.99
N VAL A 431 12.27 -10.43 -15.49
CA VAL A 431 12.39 -11.74 -16.13
C VAL A 431 11.02 -12.38 -16.31
N PHE A 432 10.20 -12.44 -15.23
CA PHE A 432 8.87 -13.05 -15.31
C PHE A 432 7.91 -12.28 -16.23
N TYR A 433 7.89 -10.94 -16.21
CA TYR A 433 7.09 -10.16 -17.15
C TYR A 433 7.56 -10.34 -18.62
N SER A 434 8.87 -10.53 -18.85
CA SER A 434 9.41 -10.79 -20.19
C SER A 434 8.95 -12.15 -20.74
N MET A 435 8.76 -13.17 -19.88
CA MET A 435 8.31 -14.51 -20.27
C MET A 435 6.83 -14.57 -20.72
N LYS A 436 6.03 -13.57 -20.36
CA LYS A 436 4.63 -13.49 -20.82
C LYS A 436 4.60 -13.28 -22.34
N LYS A 437 3.91 -14.15 -23.10
CA LYS A 437 3.71 -13.95 -24.54
C LYS A 437 2.90 -12.68 -24.80
N GLU A 438 3.24 -11.97 -25.88
CA GLU A 438 2.36 -10.88 -26.37
C GLU A 438 1.13 -11.55 -27.01
N GLU A 439 -0.05 -11.28 -26.48
CA GLU A 439 -1.29 -11.51 -27.24
C GLU A 439 -1.33 -10.44 -28.33
N LYS A 440 -1.43 -10.90 -29.58
CA LYS A 440 -1.51 -10.05 -30.78
C LYS A 440 -2.88 -9.37 -30.86
#